data_432edd7a9681f30d1f139a787837b6ab
#
_entry.id   432edd7a9681f30d1f139a787837b6ab
#
_cell.length_a   1.000
_cell.length_b   1.000
_cell.length_c   1.000
_cell.angle_alpha   90.00
_cell.angle_beta   90.00
_cell.angle_gamma   90.00
#
_symmetry.space_group_name_H-M   'P 1'
#
loop_
_entity.id
_entity.type
_entity.pdbx_description
1 polymer ?
#
loop_
_entity_poly.entity_id
_entity_poly.type
_entity_poly.pdbx_seq_one_letter_code
_entity_poly.pdbx_strand_id
1 'polypeptide(L)'
;MKTLFLIPFYNHPEKIKALCEALARYDLHILIVDDGSNEASKKALQNLSEFDVEILTREQNGGKGAALKDGFRHALQNGYTHAFQIDADFQHDVSEISEFLELSRKYPHDMILADPVYGEDAPKSRFYGRKITNFWVKINTLNFDIKDAMCGFRIYPLKELESATLQSSSNRMEFDMEILVNAIRSGVEIKWVALKVSYEVGGVSHFKMLKDNALISLMHARYFFTLVPFLLGKAFKGQKYAWWQKGERSNEFFLRVSLFLTRNLPIFLIKPIVIIVVCFYYLFSKVERENIKEFLLNVEKFSGKKPATGVFSNFYDFGIAICDKFRIWQNGVLESELELSKFNSIKDEFEASKLGRIVLTSHLGNVEICKALSLRSPNFRMIILVYSKGSENFYKILEQISKGQIKLISVEKLDAAAMMQLKEAVEDGVNIGIMGDRTPLNGDKFIRLSFLGKEAKFNYGPYLLAGILGVKVSALWCIKKGDKFDIELSDIADEIKLSRDRKASVLPYVQSYVRQLEEKACKNPSQWFNFFDFWR
;
A
#
# COMPACT_ATOMS: atom_id res chain seq x y z
N MET A 1 25.19 -25.21 7.11
CA MET A 1 25.47 -23.81 6.74
C MET A 1 26.94 -23.57 6.94
N LYS A 2 27.70 -23.18 5.90
CA LYS A 2 29.13 -22.85 5.98
C LYS A 2 29.26 -21.35 5.76
N THR A 3 29.58 -20.60 6.81
CA THR A 3 29.66 -19.13 6.83
C THR A 3 31.12 -18.69 6.95
N LEU A 4 31.47 -17.59 6.27
CA LEU A 4 32.73 -16.87 6.48
C LEU A 4 32.46 -15.42 6.85
N PHE A 5 33.40 -14.74 7.50
CA PHE A 5 33.44 -13.29 7.59
C PHE A 5 34.03 -12.72 6.32
N LEU A 6 33.39 -11.69 5.77
CA LEU A 6 33.84 -10.99 4.56
C LEU A 6 34.08 -9.52 4.88
N ILE A 7 35.33 -9.09 4.78
CA ILE A 7 35.79 -7.75 5.14
C ILE A 7 36.26 -7.03 3.86
N PRO A 8 35.48 -6.09 3.30
CA PRO A 8 35.98 -5.19 2.27
C PRO A 8 36.96 -4.20 2.90
N PHE A 9 38.19 -4.20 2.40
CA PHE A 9 39.28 -3.43 3.00
C PHE A 9 39.90 -2.43 2.01
N TYR A 10 40.08 -1.18 2.44
CA TYR A 10 40.79 -0.18 1.69
C TYR A 10 41.38 0.88 2.62
N ASN A 11 42.71 0.93 2.77
CA ASN A 11 43.45 1.93 3.55
C ASN A 11 42.97 2.14 5.00
N HIS A 12 42.71 1.05 5.73
CA HIS A 12 42.36 1.04 7.16
C HIS A 12 43.35 0.20 8.01
N PRO A 13 44.67 0.49 7.99
CA PRO A 13 45.67 -0.37 8.64
C PRO A 13 45.53 -0.44 10.17
N GLU A 14 44.97 0.60 10.79
CA GLU A 14 44.95 0.78 12.25
C GLU A 14 44.02 -0.19 12.99
N LYS A 15 42.88 -0.54 12.38
CA LYS A 15 41.82 -1.27 13.06
C LYS A 15 41.75 -2.76 12.68
N ILE A 16 42.34 -3.15 11.56
CA ILE A 16 42.15 -4.47 10.98
C ILE A 16 42.63 -5.61 11.90
N LYS A 17 43.75 -5.42 12.61
CA LYS A 17 44.25 -6.42 13.53
C LYS A 17 43.31 -6.63 14.71
N ALA A 18 42.85 -5.55 15.36
CA ALA A 18 41.91 -5.64 16.47
C ALA A 18 40.55 -6.23 16.04
N LEU A 19 40.10 -5.96 14.81
CA LEU A 19 38.91 -6.59 14.25
C LEU A 19 39.12 -8.10 14.08
N CYS A 20 40.24 -8.55 13.49
CA CYS A 20 40.54 -9.98 13.34
C CYS A 20 40.65 -10.69 14.68
N GLU A 21 41.30 -10.08 15.69
CA GLU A 21 41.36 -10.62 17.07
C GLU A 21 39.94 -10.81 17.66
N ALA A 22 39.06 -9.86 17.46
CA ALA A 22 37.69 -9.94 17.95
C ALA A 22 36.88 -11.03 17.21
N LEU A 23 37.09 -11.20 15.90
CA LEU A 23 36.38 -12.17 15.06
C LEU A 23 36.90 -13.60 15.25
N ALA A 24 38.18 -13.81 15.59
CA ALA A 24 38.77 -15.13 15.82
C ALA A 24 38.04 -15.95 16.90
N ARG A 25 37.28 -15.29 17.79
CA ARG A 25 36.51 -15.95 18.85
C ARG A 25 35.32 -16.77 18.32
N TYR A 26 34.93 -16.58 17.07
CA TYR A 26 33.75 -17.21 16.49
C TYR A 26 34.05 -18.44 15.64
N ASP A 27 35.31 -18.83 15.52
CA ASP A 27 35.78 -20.01 14.78
C ASP A 27 35.21 -20.07 13.34
N LEU A 28 35.21 -18.92 12.67
CA LEU A 28 34.83 -18.76 11.28
C LEU A 28 36.00 -18.20 10.47
N HIS A 29 36.17 -18.72 9.26
CA HIS A 29 37.18 -18.23 8.33
C HIS A 29 36.95 -16.75 8.00
N ILE A 30 38.04 -15.97 7.94
CA ILE A 30 38.00 -14.53 7.63
C ILE A 30 38.56 -14.32 6.23
N LEU A 31 37.72 -13.82 5.31
CA LEU A 31 38.15 -13.40 3.98
C LEU A 31 38.21 -11.85 3.95
N ILE A 32 39.41 -11.33 3.76
CA ILE A 32 39.64 -9.90 3.55
C ILE A 32 39.83 -9.65 2.06
N VAL A 33 39.03 -8.73 1.50
CA VAL A 33 39.23 -8.31 0.10
C VAL A 33 39.87 -6.94 0.09
N ASP A 34 41.18 -6.91 -0.19
CA ASP A 34 41.98 -5.69 -0.32
C ASP A 34 41.71 -5.01 -1.68
N ASP A 35 41.03 -3.89 -1.66
CA ASP A 35 40.62 -3.12 -2.85
C ASP A 35 41.74 -2.20 -3.36
N GLY A 36 42.95 -2.73 -3.51
CA GLY A 36 44.10 -1.99 -4.03
C GLY A 36 44.64 -0.93 -3.06
N SER A 37 44.87 -1.32 -1.82
CA SER A 37 45.38 -0.44 -0.77
C SER A 37 46.85 -0.04 -0.96
N ASN A 38 47.28 0.99 -0.22
CA ASN A 38 48.63 1.46 -0.18
C ASN A 38 49.56 0.50 0.56
N GLU A 39 50.88 0.72 0.45
CA GLU A 39 51.89 -0.18 1.00
C GLU A 39 51.82 -0.32 2.55
N ALA A 40 51.46 0.76 3.26
CA ALA A 40 51.29 0.70 4.71
C ALA A 40 50.16 -0.28 5.11
N SER A 41 49.05 -0.25 4.38
CA SER A 41 47.90 -1.12 4.58
C SER A 41 48.22 -2.57 4.19
N LYS A 42 48.95 -2.80 3.09
CA LYS A 42 49.41 -4.13 2.68
C LYS A 42 50.33 -4.77 3.74
N LYS A 43 51.22 -3.97 4.31
CA LYS A 43 52.11 -4.42 5.42
C LYS A 43 51.27 -4.79 6.66
N ALA A 44 50.22 -4.01 6.98
CA ALA A 44 49.33 -4.37 8.09
C ALA A 44 48.59 -5.69 7.84
N LEU A 45 48.17 -5.97 6.62
CA LEU A 45 47.54 -7.23 6.23
C LEU A 45 48.50 -8.41 6.32
N GLN A 46 49.78 -8.26 5.96
CA GLN A 46 50.81 -9.30 6.10
C GLN A 46 51.05 -9.73 7.56
N ASN A 47 50.82 -8.81 8.51
CA ASN A 47 50.96 -9.07 9.93
C ASN A 47 49.78 -9.86 10.55
N LEU A 48 48.80 -10.28 9.76
CA LEU A 48 47.64 -11.05 10.21
C LEU A 48 47.85 -12.57 10.11
N SER A 49 49.07 -13.05 9.80
CA SER A 49 49.40 -14.47 9.61
C SER A 49 49.13 -15.36 10.84
N GLU A 50 48.94 -14.79 12.00
CA GLU A 50 48.59 -15.50 13.24
C GLU A 50 47.09 -15.89 13.31
N PHE A 51 46.26 -15.36 12.43
CA PHE A 51 44.81 -15.64 12.37
C PHE A 51 44.47 -16.51 11.15
N ASP A 52 43.33 -17.21 11.18
CA ASP A 52 42.78 -17.91 10.00
C ASP A 52 42.15 -16.89 9.03
N VAL A 53 43.03 -16.15 8.33
CA VAL A 53 42.69 -15.07 7.43
C VAL A 53 43.21 -15.36 6.02
N GLU A 54 42.31 -15.29 5.05
CA GLU A 54 42.65 -15.29 3.63
C GLU A 54 42.57 -13.87 3.08
N ILE A 55 43.54 -13.45 2.28
CA ILE A 55 43.59 -12.11 1.68
C ILE A 55 43.45 -12.24 0.17
N LEU A 56 42.35 -11.70 -0.37
CA LEU A 56 42.13 -11.56 -1.81
C LEU A 56 42.48 -10.11 -2.23
N THR A 57 43.60 -9.95 -2.96
CA THR A 57 44.08 -8.63 -3.36
C THR A 57 43.63 -8.28 -4.76
N ARG A 58 43.07 -7.10 -4.94
CA ARG A 58 42.70 -6.48 -6.23
C ARG A 58 43.86 -5.56 -6.68
N GLU A 59 44.16 -5.53 -7.96
CA GLU A 59 45.22 -4.68 -8.51
C GLU A 59 44.93 -3.18 -8.37
N GLN A 60 43.66 -2.79 -8.50
CA GLN A 60 43.22 -1.40 -8.48
C GLN A 60 41.96 -1.22 -7.65
N ASN A 61 41.82 -0.04 -7.04
CA ASN A 61 40.61 0.32 -6.31
C ASN A 61 39.40 0.39 -7.23
N GLY A 62 38.44 -0.49 -7.01
CA GLY A 62 37.14 -0.53 -7.71
C GLY A 62 35.97 -0.09 -6.84
N GLY A 63 36.19 0.08 -5.53
CA GLY A 63 35.18 0.46 -4.54
C GLY A 63 34.61 -0.73 -3.75
N LYS A 64 33.98 -0.42 -2.64
CA LYS A 64 33.42 -1.39 -1.68
C LYS A 64 32.56 -2.46 -2.35
N GLY A 65 31.66 -2.06 -3.24
CA GLY A 65 30.78 -2.99 -3.95
C GLY A 65 31.52 -3.96 -4.87
N ALA A 66 32.61 -3.50 -5.51
CA ALA A 66 33.44 -4.38 -6.33
C ALA A 66 34.20 -5.39 -5.47
N ALA A 67 34.75 -4.99 -4.33
CA ALA A 67 35.38 -5.88 -3.37
C ALA A 67 34.41 -6.94 -2.82
N LEU A 68 33.19 -6.53 -2.47
CA LEU A 68 32.15 -7.47 -2.00
C LEU A 68 31.76 -8.49 -3.07
N LYS A 69 31.58 -8.06 -4.34
CA LYS A 69 31.26 -8.98 -5.44
C LYS A 69 32.35 -10.01 -5.68
N ASP A 70 33.62 -9.61 -5.59
CA ASP A 70 34.75 -10.53 -5.72
C ASP A 70 34.80 -11.49 -4.54
N GLY A 71 34.56 -11.01 -3.30
CA GLY A 71 34.45 -11.82 -2.10
C GLY A 71 33.30 -12.83 -2.16
N PHE A 72 32.13 -12.44 -2.63
CA PHE A 72 30.98 -13.36 -2.81
C PHE A 72 31.30 -14.48 -3.81
N ARG A 73 31.94 -14.12 -4.94
CA ARG A 73 32.34 -15.10 -5.95
C ARG A 73 33.37 -16.08 -5.39
N HIS A 74 34.37 -15.56 -4.73
CA HIS A 74 35.41 -16.39 -4.09
C HIS A 74 34.81 -17.32 -3.04
N ALA A 75 33.94 -16.82 -2.18
CA ALA A 75 33.25 -17.61 -1.16
C ALA A 75 32.42 -18.76 -1.76
N LEU A 76 31.62 -18.47 -2.83
CA LEU A 76 30.85 -19.49 -3.52
C LEU A 76 31.72 -20.57 -4.15
N GLN A 77 32.87 -20.21 -4.78
CA GLN A 77 33.80 -21.13 -5.40
C GLN A 77 34.46 -22.06 -4.36
N ASN A 78 34.62 -21.59 -3.11
CA ASN A 78 35.18 -22.36 -1.99
C ASN A 78 34.10 -23.08 -1.14
N GLY A 79 32.85 -23.15 -1.66
CA GLY A 79 31.77 -23.92 -1.06
C GLY A 79 31.13 -23.28 0.18
N TYR A 80 31.35 -22.00 0.41
CA TYR A 80 30.62 -21.27 1.44
C TYR A 80 29.21 -20.98 0.98
N THR A 81 28.27 -21.06 1.91
CA THR A 81 26.84 -20.81 1.65
C THR A 81 26.42 -19.41 2.08
N HIS A 82 27.16 -18.82 3.03
CA HIS A 82 26.84 -17.51 3.60
C HIS A 82 28.12 -16.67 3.75
N ALA A 83 27.99 -15.37 3.54
CA ALA A 83 29.02 -14.38 3.84
C ALA A 83 28.49 -13.38 4.87
N PHE A 84 29.23 -13.19 5.95
CA PHE A 84 28.94 -12.17 6.95
C PHE A 84 29.83 -10.96 6.68
N GLN A 85 29.29 -9.94 6.03
CA GLN A 85 29.99 -8.68 5.80
C GLN A 85 30.17 -7.93 7.10
N ILE A 86 31.40 -7.46 7.33
CA ILE A 86 31.75 -6.54 8.41
C ILE A 86 32.69 -5.48 7.85
N ASP A 87 32.41 -4.20 8.08
CA ASP A 87 33.24 -3.10 7.60
C ASP A 87 34.55 -3.00 8.42
N ALA A 88 35.67 -2.67 7.75
CA ALA A 88 37.03 -2.69 8.33
C ALA A 88 37.29 -1.59 9.37
N ASP A 89 36.37 -0.63 9.53
CA ASP A 89 36.50 0.51 10.45
C ASP A 89 36.22 0.18 11.93
N PHE A 90 35.75 -1.03 12.20
CA PHE A 90 35.47 -1.55 13.53
C PHE A 90 34.53 -0.66 14.37
N GLN A 91 33.53 -0.04 13.70
CA GLN A 91 32.50 0.79 14.34
C GLN A 91 31.31 -0.01 14.88
N HIS A 92 31.17 -1.26 14.48
CA HIS A 92 30.07 -2.12 14.85
C HIS A 92 30.41 -2.93 16.11
N ASP A 93 29.41 -3.10 16.99
CA ASP A 93 29.57 -3.95 18.17
C ASP A 93 29.57 -5.44 17.76
N VAL A 94 30.75 -6.05 17.80
CA VAL A 94 30.94 -7.45 17.40
C VAL A 94 30.38 -8.45 18.43
N SER A 95 29.94 -8.02 19.61
CA SER A 95 29.29 -8.90 20.59
C SER A 95 27.98 -9.49 20.09
N GLU A 96 27.30 -8.80 19.15
CA GLU A 96 26.03 -9.22 18.57
C GLU A 96 26.17 -10.27 17.45
N ILE A 97 27.38 -10.62 17.04
CA ILE A 97 27.65 -11.63 15.98
C ILE A 97 26.90 -12.94 16.24
N SER A 98 26.87 -13.40 17.49
CA SER A 98 26.19 -14.66 17.86
C SER A 98 24.70 -14.62 17.52
N GLU A 99 24.00 -13.51 17.76
CA GLU A 99 22.58 -13.36 17.44
C GLU A 99 22.35 -13.38 15.93
N PHE A 100 23.21 -12.71 15.15
CA PHE A 100 23.16 -12.76 13.68
C PHE A 100 23.33 -14.18 13.14
N LEU A 101 24.30 -14.93 13.66
CA LEU A 101 24.57 -16.31 13.24
C LEU A 101 23.42 -17.26 13.63
N GLU A 102 22.84 -17.09 14.81
CA GLU A 102 21.68 -17.87 15.25
C GLU A 102 20.47 -17.60 14.35
N LEU A 103 20.18 -16.34 14.09
CA LEU A 103 19.07 -15.95 13.23
C LEU A 103 19.26 -16.45 11.79
N SER A 104 20.49 -16.40 11.26
CA SER A 104 20.82 -16.93 9.94
C SER A 104 20.67 -18.46 9.87
N ARG A 105 20.99 -19.20 10.93
CA ARG A 105 20.74 -20.65 11.00
C ARG A 105 19.25 -20.96 11.01
N LYS A 106 18.46 -20.14 11.68
CA LYS A 106 16.99 -20.27 11.74
C LYS A 106 16.31 -19.92 10.41
N TYR A 107 16.87 -18.98 9.66
CA TYR A 107 16.36 -18.48 8.39
C TYR A 107 17.45 -18.50 7.31
N PRO A 108 17.85 -19.70 6.82
CA PRO A 108 19.06 -19.85 5.98
C PRO A 108 18.93 -19.29 4.56
N HIS A 109 17.72 -18.89 4.14
CA HIS A 109 17.46 -18.30 2.83
C HIS A 109 17.22 -16.79 2.89
N ASP A 110 17.26 -16.19 4.10
CA ASP A 110 16.97 -14.79 4.34
C ASP A 110 18.25 -13.98 4.54
N MET A 111 18.24 -12.70 4.17
CA MET A 111 19.30 -11.76 4.58
C MET A 111 19.09 -11.34 6.03
N ILE A 112 20.17 -11.36 6.82
CA ILE A 112 20.15 -10.82 8.17
C ILE A 112 20.86 -9.48 8.17
N LEU A 113 20.16 -8.44 8.58
CA LEU A 113 20.59 -7.04 8.49
C LEU A 113 20.62 -6.39 9.86
N ALA A 114 21.57 -5.50 10.06
CA ALA A 114 21.63 -4.68 11.26
C ALA A 114 20.56 -3.58 11.24
N ASP A 115 19.88 -3.40 12.39
CA ASP A 115 19.07 -2.24 12.74
C ASP A 115 19.93 -1.35 13.66
N PRO A 116 20.66 -0.35 13.11
CA PRO A 116 21.65 0.37 13.88
C PRO A 116 21.01 1.30 14.91
N VAL A 117 21.41 1.12 16.15
CA VAL A 117 21.07 2.00 17.28
C VAL A 117 22.23 2.98 17.49
N TYR A 118 21.96 4.25 17.21
CA TYR A 118 22.94 5.32 17.31
C TYR A 118 22.89 6.00 18.68
N GLY A 119 24.06 6.31 19.24
CA GLY A 119 24.18 7.17 20.40
C GLY A 119 24.00 8.67 20.06
N GLU A 120 24.14 9.52 21.09
CA GLU A 120 24.07 10.99 20.92
C GLU A 120 25.26 11.57 20.14
N ASP A 121 26.31 10.80 19.97
CA ASP A 121 27.55 11.08 19.23
C ASP A 121 27.38 11.04 17.70
N ALA A 122 26.26 10.54 17.18
CA ALA A 122 26.04 10.39 15.75
C ALA A 122 25.87 11.74 15.03
N PRO A 123 26.63 12.04 13.96
CA PRO A 123 26.49 13.28 13.20
C PRO A 123 25.09 13.42 12.58
N LYS A 124 24.40 14.53 12.87
CA LYS A 124 23.03 14.81 12.38
C LYS A 124 22.89 14.69 10.85
N SER A 125 23.89 15.12 10.09
CA SER A 125 23.89 15.01 8.62
C SER A 125 23.83 13.58 8.13
N ARG A 126 24.54 12.64 8.78
CA ARG A 126 24.48 11.20 8.46
C ARG A 126 23.12 10.61 8.77
N PHE A 127 22.52 11.01 9.89
CA PHE A 127 21.17 10.56 10.28
C PHE A 127 20.10 10.97 9.26
N TYR A 128 20.10 12.23 8.80
CA TYR A 128 19.15 12.68 7.78
C TYR A 128 19.41 12.04 6.41
N GLY A 129 20.68 11.91 6.01
CA GLY A 129 21.05 11.22 4.76
C GLY A 129 20.54 9.77 4.72
N ARG A 130 20.70 9.01 5.83
CA ARG A 130 20.17 7.66 5.96
C ARG A 130 18.64 7.60 5.85
N LYS A 131 17.93 8.54 6.47
CA LYS A 131 16.45 8.59 6.37
C LYS A 131 15.98 8.78 4.92
N ILE A 132 16.65 9.65 4.16
CA ILE A 132 16.33 9.88 2.73
C ILE A 132 16.62 8.61 1.93
N THR A 133 17.75 7.97 2.14
CA THR A 133 18.12 6.74 1.45
C THR A 133 17.17 5.61 1.80
N ASN A 134 16.84 5.39 3.07
CA ASN A 134 15.88 4.38 3.51
C ASN A 134 14.49 4.62 2.91
N PHE A 135 14.06 5.87 2.81
CA PHE A 135 12.82 6.23 2.12
C PHE A 135 12.82 5.76 0.66
N TRP A 136 13.89 6.04 -0.09
CA TRP A 136 14.00 5.63 -1.49
C TRP A 136 14.10 4.11 -1.65
N VAL A 137 14.79 3.40 -0.75
CA VAL A 137 14.84 1.93 -0.77
C VAL A 137 13.44 1.35 -0.51
N LYS A 138 12.67 1.92 0.43
CA LYS A 138 11.27 1.54 0.66
C LYS A 138 10.42 1.70 -0.60
N ILE A 139 10.55 2.82 -1.30
CA ILE A 139 9.84 3.06 -2.57
C ILE A 139 10.29 2.05 -3.63
N ASN A 140 11.59 1.87 -3.81
CA ASN A 140 12.14 1.01 -4.86
C ASN A 140 11.84 -0.48 -4.67
N THR A 141 11.58 -0.92 -3.44
CA THR A 141 11.26 -2.30 -3.11
C THR A 141 9.78 -2.55 -2.83
N LEU A 142 9.02 -1.48 -2.56
CA LEU A 142 7.67 -1.53 -1.97
C LEU A 142 7.64 -2.32 -0.65
N ASN A 143 8.77 -2.36 0.06
CA ASN A 143 8.91 -2.94 1.38
C ASN A 143 9.15 -1.82 2.40
N PHE A 144 8.20 -1.59 3.29
CA PHE A 144 8.23 -0.49 4.26
C PHE A 144 8.82 -0.90 5.61
N ASP A 145 9.15 -2.18 5.78
CA ASP A 145 9.81 -2.71 6.98
C ASP A 145 11.34 -2.49 6.95
N ILE A 146 11.86 -1.80 5.92
CA ILE A 146 13.27 -1.43 5.84
C ILE A 146 13.61 -0.47 6.98
N LYS A 147 14.57 -0.87 7.83
CA LYS A 147 15.06 -0.06 8.94
C LYS A 147 16.32 0.71 8.56
N ASP A 148 17.33 0.01 8.02
CA ASP A 148 18.55 0.64 7.49
C ASP A 148 19.05 -0.07 6.23
N ALA A 149 19.36 0.73 5.19
CA ALA A 149 19.86 0.22 3.91
C ALA A 149 21.36 0.45 3.71
N MET A 150 22.06 1.05 4.67
CA MET A 150 23.46 1.50 4.50
C MET A 150 24.44 0.83 5.47
N CYS A 151 23.94 0.15 6.51
CA CYS A 151 24.82 -0.52 7.47
C CYS A 151 25.53 -1.71 6.83
N GLY A 152 26.84 -1.79 6.95
CA GLY A 152 27.67 -2.85 6.39
C GLY A 152 27.85 -4.06 7.31
N PHE A 153 26.92 -4.32 8.21
CA PHE A 153 26.95 -5.48 9.11
C PHE A 153 25.77 -6.41 8.74
N ARG A 154 26.04 -7.39 7.87
CA ARG A 154 25.01 -8.18 7.19
C ARG A 154 25.43 -9.61 6.91
N ILE A 155 24.50 -10.56 7.03
CA ILE A 155 24.69 -11.91 6.50
C ILE A 155 23.92 -12.07 5.20
N TYR A 156 24.63 -12.55 4.19
CA TYR A 156 24.14 -12.80 2.84
C TYR A 156 24.03 -14.30 2.57
N PRO A 157 22.85 -14.84 2.22
CA PRO A 157 22.69 -16.18 1.67
C PRO A 157 23.16 -16.16 0.21
N LEU A 158 24.39 -16.61 -0.05
CA LEU A 158 25.11 -16.35 -1.31
C LEU A 158 24.42 -16.95 -2.54
N LYS A 159 23.83 -18.13 -2.42
CA LYS A 159 23.14 -18.81 -3.53
C LYS A 159 21.88 -18.05 -3.93
N GLU A 160 21.08 -17.63 -2.97
CA GLU A 160 19.86 -16.87 -3.18
C GLU A 160 20.14 -15.49 -3.78
N LEU A 161 21.31 -14.93 -3.48
CA LEU A 161 21.75 -13.61 -3.94
C LEU A 161 22.57 -13.62 -5.22
N GLU A 162 22.89 -14.78 -5.80
CA GLU A 162 23.70 -14.86 -7.01
C GLU A 162 23.09 -14.00 -8.14
N SER A 163 21.81 -14.17 -8.43
CA SER A 163 21.10 -13.37 -9.43
C SER A 163 21.07 -11.88 -9.08
N ALA A 164 20.84 -11.52 -7.82
CA ALA A 164 20.83 -10.15 -7.36
C ALA A 164 22.21 -9.48 -7.49
N THR A 165 23.28 -10.24 -7.19
CA THR A 165 24.66 -9.79 -7.32
C THR A 165 25.04 -9.54 -8.77
N LEU A 166 24.66 -10.45 -9.69
CA LEU A 166 24.89 -10.30 -11.13
C LEU A 166 24.14 -9.09 -11.73
N GLN A 167 22.95 -8.78 -11.23
CA GLN A 167 22.17 -7.63 -11.67
C GLN A 167 22.67 -6.30 -11.10
N SER A 168 23.53 -6.33 -10.07
CA SER A 168 24.04 -5.13 -9.41
C SER A 168 25.19 -4.52 -10.20
N SER A 169 24.96 -3.32 -10.75
CA SER A 169 25.96 -2.58 -11.53
C SER A 169 26.82 -1.65 -10.69
N SER A 170 26.40 -1.33 -9.47
CA SER A 170 27.11 -0.46 -8.54
C SER A 170 28.40 -1.10 -8.02
N ASN A 171 29.45 -0.31 -7.89
CA ASN A 171 30.76 -0.79 -7.44
C ASN A 171 31.27 -0.08 -6.19
N ARG A 172 30.64 1.02 -5.76
CA ARG A 172 31.08 1.82 -4.62
C ARG A 172 30.11 1.70 -3.45
N MET A 173 29.85 2.80 -2.74
CA MET A 173 29.01 2.83 -1.53
C MET A 173 27.51 2.59 -1.82
N GLU A 174 27.06 2.86 -3.03
CA GLU A 174 25.68 2.61 -3.47
C GLU A 174 25.35 1.11 -3.60
N PHE A 175 26.36 0.24 -3.61
CA PHE A 175 26.17 -1.22 -3.72
C PHE A 175 25.35 -1.80 -2.57
N ASP A 176 25.59 -1.37 -1.33
CA ASP A 176 24.89 -1.90 -0.14
C ASP A 176 23.36 -1.72 -0.26
N MET A 177 22.95 -0.63 -0.90
CA MET A 177 21.52 -0.36 -1.17
C MET A 177 21.03 -1.13 -2.39
N GLU A 178 21.85 -1.18 -3.45
CA GLU A 178 21.48 -1.86 -4.69
C GLU A 178 21.27 -3.36 -4.50
N ILE A 179 22.19 -4.01 -3.80
CA ILE A 179 22.08 -5.46 -3.52
C ILE A 179 20.83 -5.76 -2.69
N LEU A 180 20.50 -4.90 -1.71
CA LEU A 180 19.28 -5.03 -0.91
C LEU A 180 18.02 -4.87 -1.77
N VAL A 181 17.98 -3.88 -2.67
CA VAL A 181 16.84 -3.70 -3.59
C VAL A 181 16.69 -4.90 -4.49
N ASN A 182 17.78 -5.42 -5.08
CA ASN A 182 17.75 -6.57 -5.98
C ASN A 182 17.35 -7.85 -5.24
N ALA A 183 17.85 -8.08 -4.03
CA ALA A 183 17.50 -9.22 -3.19
C ALA A 183 15.99 -9.26 -2.91
N ILE A 184 15.43 -8.16 -2.42
CA ILE A 184 13.99 -8.06 -2.11
C ILE A 184 13.15 -8.20 -3.38
N ARG A 185 13.56 -7.59 -4.49
CA ARG A 185 12.86 -7.75 -5.78
C ARG A 185 12.91 -9.17 -6.31
N SER A 186 13.97 -9.93 -6.00
CA SER A 186 14.11 -11.35 -6.33
C SER A 186 13.34 -12.27 -5.39
N GLY A 187 12.78 -11.75 -4.29
CA GLY A 187 11.94 -12.49 -3.34
C GLY A 187 12.69 -13.00 -2.11
N VAL A 188 13.93 -12.58 -1.89
CA VAL A 188 14.68 -12.87 -0.65
C VAL A 188 14.05 -12.07 0.50
N GLU A 189 13.74 -12.75 1.60
CA GLU A 189 13.24 -12.10 2.80
C GLU A 189 14.39 -11.49 3.62
N ILE A 190 14.04 -10.56 4.51
CA ILE A 190 14.99 -9.87 5.36
C ILE A 190 14.60 -10.00 6.83
N LYS A 191 15.58 -10.14 7.71
CA LYS A 191 15.41 -10.12 9.16
C LYS A 191 16.32 -9.06 9.75
N TRP A 192 15.90 -8.46 10.86
CA TRP A 192 16.61 -7.35 11.50
C TRP A 192 17.09 -7.73 12.87
N VAL A 193 18.34 -7.37 13.19
CA VAL A 193 18.94 -7.49 14.53
C VAL A 193 19.38 -6.09 14.96
N ALA A 194 19.04 -5.69 16.18
CA ALA A 194 19.50 -4.43 16.75
C ALA A 194 21.02 -4.46 16.95
N LEU A 195 21.71 -3.37 16.52
CA LEU A 195 23.16 -3.30 16.60
C LEU A 195 23.59 -1.92 17.09
N LYS A 196 24.39 -1.86 18.14
CA LYS A 196 25.01 -0.61 18.57
C LYS A 196 26.10 -0.20 17.60
N VAL A 197 26.09 1.07 17.21
CA VAL A 197 27.10 1.67 16.35
C VAL A 197 27.73 2.84 17.09
N SER A 198 29.06 2.78 17.27
CA SER A 198 29.83 3.83 17.94
C SER A 198 30.61 4.65 16.91
N TYR A 199 30.54 5.97 17.00
CA TYR A 199 31.33 6.88 16.18
C TYR A 199 32.52 7.41 16.96
N GLU A 200 33.75 7.11 16.50
CA GLU A 200 34.93 7.72 17.06
C GLU A 200 35.16 9.12 16.45
N VAL A 201 35.52 10.07 17.27
CA VAL A 201 35.89 11.43 16.82
C VAL A 201 37.20 11.34 16.02
N GLY A 202 37.18 11.74 14.75
CA GLY A 202 38.36 11.71 13.88
C GLY A 202 38.47 10.45 12.99
N GLY A 203 37.49 9.56 12.98
CA GLY A 203 37.49 8.37 12.10
C GLY A 203 37.56 8.72 10.61
N VAL A 204 38.40 8.01 9.85
CA VAL A 204 38.57 8.21 8.41
C VAL A 204 37.36 7.67 7.66
N SER A 205 36.67 8.52 6.90
CA SER A 205 35.57 8.13 6.03
C SER A 205 35.97 8.23 4.56
N HIS A 206 35.87 7.13 3.82
CA HIS A 206 36.11 7.11 2.36
C HIS A 206 34.89 7.55 1.54
N PHE A 207 33.81 7.98 2.18
CA PHE A 207 32.59 8.51 1.53
C PHE A 207 32.86 9.89 0.95
N LYS A 208 32.82 10.00 -0.38
CA LYS A 208 32.97 11.27 -1.11
C LYS A 208 31.61 11.93 -1.29
N MET A 209 31.28 12.92 -0.44
CA MET A 209 29.96 13.55 -0.32
C MET A 209 29.25 13.82 -1.65
N LEU A 210 29.90 14.50 -2.59
CA LEU A 210 29.25 14.83 -3.88
C LEU A 210 29.13 13.62 -4.81
N LYS A 211 30.24 12.87 -4.97
CA LYS A 211 30.30 11.76 -5.92
C LYS A 211 29.39 10.60 -5.49
N ASP A 212 29.50 10.17 -4.23
CA ASP A 212 28.76 9.00 -3.76
C ASP A 212 27.26 9.33 -3.60
N ASN A 213 26.88 10.54 -3.18
CA ASN A 213 25.48 10.96 -3.18
C ASN A 213 24.89 11.05 -4.60
N ALA A 214 25.67 11.49 -5.60
CA ALA A 214 25.22 11.50 -6.99
C ALA A 214 25.00 10.06 -7.51
N LEU A 215 25.91 9.12 -7.21
CA LEU A 215 25.76 7.70 -7.59
C LEU A 215 24.55 7.05 -6.89
N ILE A 216 24.37 7.30 -5.59
CA ILE A 216 23.19 6.84 -4.84
C ILE A 216 21.90 7.39 -5.45
N SER A 217 21.85 8.69 -5.75
CA SER A 217 20.67 9.31 -6.37
C SER A 217 20.37 8.74 -7.75
N LEU A 218 21.39 8.53 -8.57
CA LEU A 218 21.24 7.92 -9.89
C LEU A 218 20.76 6.47 -9.80
N MET A 219 21.31 5.70 -8.87
CA MET A 219 20.87 4.33 -8.58
C MET A 219 19.39 4.34 -8.18
N HIS A 220 18.95 5.17 -7.22
CA HIS A 220 17.55 5.24 -6.83
C HIS A 220 16.65 5.68 -7.98
N ALA A 221 17.04 6.66 -8.80
CA ALA A 221 16.28 7.07 -9.97
C ALA A 221 16.11 5.92 -10.97
N ARG A 222 17.18 5.16 -11.27
CA ARG A 222 17.12 3.97 -12.13
C ARG A 222 16.11 2.95 -11.60
N TYR A 223 16.14 2.63 -10.30
CA TYR A 223 15.21 1.68 -9.72
C TYR A 223 13.78 2.22 -9.67
N PHE A 224 13.61 3.51 -9.47
CA PHE A 224 12.30 4.15 -9.54
C PHE A 224 11.67 4.01 -10.93
N PHE A 225 12.40 4.33 -11.99
CA PHE A 225 11.92 4.18 -13.37
C PHE A 225 11.73 2.72 -13.80
N THR A 226 12.47 1.78 -13.20
CA THR A 226 12.28 0.33 -13.44
C THR A 226 11.25 -0.30 -12.51
N LEU A 227 10.67 0.44 -11.56
CA LEU A 227 9.66 -0.08 -10.64
C LEU A 227 8.43 -0.56 -11.42
N VAL A 228 8.00 0.20 -12.40
CA VAL A 228 6.86 -0.12 -13.26
C VAL A 228 7.10 -1.43 -14.04
N PRO A 229 8.16 -1.60 -14.83
CA PRO A 229 8.49 -2.86 -15.49
C PRO A 229 8.64 -4.04 -14.51
N PHE A 230 9.20 -3.81 -13.33
CA PHE A 230 9.33 -4.84 -12.29
C PHE A 230 7.96 -5.34 -11.80
N LEU A 231 7.05 -4.42 -11.46
CA LEU A 231 5.69 -4.76 -11.04
C LEU A 231 4.92 -5.51 -12.13
N LEU A 232 5.15 -5.15 -13.40
CA LEU A 232 4.61 -5.84 -14.54
C LEU A 232 5.12 -7.28 -14.64
N GLY A 233 6.43 -7.46 -14.59
CA GLY A 233 7.04 -8.78 -14.61
C GLY A 233 6.51 -9.68 -13.49
N LYS A 234 6.23 -9.11 -12.31
CA LYS A 234 5.65 -9.83 -11.18
C LYS A 234 4.16 -10.17 -11.40
N ALA A 235 3.40 -9.29 -12.06
CA ALA A 235 2.00 -9.53 -12.42
C ALA A 235 1.85 -10.60 -13.52
N PHE A 236 2.79 -10.67 -14.46
CA PHE A 236 2.79 -11.68 -15.54
C PHE A 236 3.29 -13.07 -15.09
N LYS A 237 4.06 -13.19 -14.00
CA LYS A 237 4.58 -14.47 -13.51
C LYS A 237 3.59 -15.30 -12.68
N GLY A 238 2.36 -14.92 -12.63
CA GLY A 238 1.26 -15.75 -12.13
C GLY A 238 0.65 -15.28 -10.83
N GLN A 239 -0.58 -14.88 -10.92
CA GLN A 239 -1.65 -15.46 -10.09
C GLN A 239 -3.01 -15.09 -10.68
N LYS A 240 -3.79 -16.10 -11.09
CA LYS A 240 -5.23 -16.03 -11.40
C LYS A 240 -6.06 -15.74 -10.13
N TYR A 241 -5.76 -14.66 -9.41
CA TYR A 241 -6.61 -14.19 -8.31
C TYR A 241 -7.03 -12.76 -8.62
N ALA A 242 -8.34 -12.56 -8.67
CA ALA A 242 -8.93 -11.24 -8.78
C ALA A 242 -8.41 -10.35 -7.63
N TRP A 243 -7.94 -9.14 -7.93
CA TRP A 243 -7.31 -8.21 -6.98
C TRP A 243 -8.16 -7.90 -5.74
N TRP A 244 -9.49 -8.02 -5.83
CA TRP A 244 -10.44 -7.85 -4.72
C TRP A 244 -10.50 -9.05 -3.75
N GLN A 245 -9.91 -10.20 -4.09
CA GLN A 245 -9.80 -11.36 -3.19
C GLN A 245 -8.54 -11.33 -2.32
N LYS A 246 -7.57 -10.49 -2.67
CA LYS A 246 -6.49 -10.15 -1.74
C LYS A 246 -7.07 -9.14 -0.76
N GLY A 247 -7.32 -9.59 0.47
CA GLY A 247 -7.55 -8.67 1.58
C GLY A 247 -6.53 -7.56 1.53
N GLU A 248 -6.94 -6.33 1.85
CA GLU A 248 -6.13 -5.11 1.81
C GLU A 248 -4.80 -5.27 2.56
N ARG A 249 -3.83 -5.88 1.90
CA ARG A 249 -2.43 -5.52 2.05
C ARG A 249 -2.13 -4.29 1.18
N SER A 250 -3.12 -3.45 0.95
CA SER A 250 -2.93 -2.11 0.44
C SER A 250 -2.18 -1.36 1.52
N ASN A 251 -0.96 -1.27 1.30
CA ASN A 251 0.12 -0.71 2.03
C ASN A 251 -0.36 0.50 2.83
N GLU A 252 -0.47 0.35 4.14
CA GLU A 252 -0.78 1.42 5.09
C GLU A 252 0.02 2.70 4.79
N PHE A 253 1.20 2.54 4.23
CA PHE A 253 2.05 3.63 3.75
C PHE A 253 1.43 4.38 2.56
N PHE A 254 0.99 3.72 1.49
CA PHE A 254 0.34 4.43 0.37
C PHE A 254 -0.93 5.13 0.82
N LEU A 255 -1.66 4.51 1.74
CA LEU A 255 -2.81 5.15 2.36
C LEU A 255 -2.38 6.40 3.14
N ARG A 256 -1.34 6.32 3.98
CA ARG A 256 -0.80 7.47 4.73
C ARG A 256 -0.22 8.55 3.81
N VAL A 257 0.49 8.18 2.74
CA VAL A 257 0.98 9.12 1.74
C VAL A 257 -0.18 9.81 1.02
N SER A 258 -1.21 9.07 0.61
CA SER A 258 -2.40 9.63 -0.04
C SER A 258 -3.15 10.58 0.91
N LEU A 259 -3.30 10.20 2.18
CA LEU A 259 -3.88 11.05 3.21
C LEU A 259 -3.04 12.32 3.44
N PHE A 260 -1.72 12.20 3.47
CA PHE A 260 -0.82 13.36 3.62
C PHE A 260 -0.90 14.30 2.42
N LEU A 261 -0.86 13.77 1.19
CA LEU A 261 -0.95 14.56 -0.04
C LEU A 261 -2.31 15.27 -0.13
N THR A 262 -3.41 14.55 0.12
CA THR A 262 -4.77 15.11 0.03
C THR A 262 -5.07 16.12 1.14
N ARG A 263 -4.34 16.06 2.26
CA ARG A 263 -4.47 17.03 3.34
C ARG A 263 -3.72 18.33 3.06
N ASN A 264 -2.53 18.24 2.46
CA ASN A 264 -1.58 19.35 2.42
C ASN A 264 -1.45 20.00 1.04
N LEU A 265 -1.90 19.31 -0.03
CA LEU A 265 -1.80 19.84 -1.39
C LEU A 265 -3.17 20.22 -1.94
N PRO A 266 -3.27 21.33 -2.66
CA PRO A 266 -4.48 21.69 -3.39
C PRO A 266 -4.72 20.70 -4.55
N ILE A 267 -5.99 20.49 -4.91
CA ILE A 267 -6.42 19.48 -5.88
C ILE A 267 -5.73 19.62 -7.25
N PHE A 268 -5.38 20.84 -7.66
CA PHE A 268 -4.73 21.07 -8.96
C PHE A 268 -3.30 20.49 -9.03
N LEU A 269 -2.60 20.33 -7.88
CA LEU A 269 -1.31 19.65 -7.78
C LEU A 269 -1.47 18.13 -7.64
N ILE A 270 -2.61 17.68 -7.15
CA ILE A 270 -2.93 16.25 -7.02
C ILE A 270 -3.34 15.65 -8.37
N LYS A 271 -4.08 16.39 -9.20
CA LYS A 271 -4.56 15.93 -10.51
C LYS A 271 -3.47 15.33 -11.41
N PRO A 272 -2.27 15.93 -11.60
CA PRO A 272 -1.18 15.33 -12.36
C PRO A 272 -0.69 14.00 -11.77
N ILE A 273 -0.60 13.91 -10.45
CA ILE A 273 -0.19 12.67 -9.76
C ILE A 273 -1.22 11.57 -10.02
N VAL A 274 -2.51 11.90 -9.92
CA VAL A 274 -3.60 10.97 -10.22
C VAL A 274 -3.52 10.49 -11.67
N ILE A 275 -3.26 11.38 -12.64
CA ILE A 275 -3.12 10.99 -14.05
C ILE A 275 -2.00 9.94 -14.21
N ILE A 276 -0.83 10.13 -13.60
CA ILE A 276 0.29 9.18 -13.67
C ILE A 276 -0.12 7.83 -13.11
N VAL A 277 -0.75 7.82 -11.92
CA VAL A 277 -1.22 6.59 -11.26
C VAL A 277 -2.30 5.90 -12.11
N VAL A 278 -3.25 6.67 -12.62
CA VAL A 278 -4.34 6.16 -13.46
C VAL A 278 -3.82 5.62 -14.79
N CYS A 279 -2.86 6.28 -15.46
CA CYS A 279 -2.22 5.75 -16.66
C CYS A 279 -1.62 4.36 -16.40
N PHE A 280 -0.96 4.22 -15.25
CA PHE A 280 -0.41 2.92 -14.84
C PHE A 280 -1.52 1.87 -14.71
N TYR A 281 -2.55 2.11 -13.88
CA TYR A 281 -3.65 1.15 -13.71
C TYR A 281 -4.38 0.88 -15.03
N TYR A 282 -4.63 1.90 -15.85
CA TYR A 282 -5.26 1.76 -17.13
C TYR A 282 -4.51 0.81 -18.08
N LEU A 283 -3.17 0.91 -18.14
CA LEU A 283 -2.36 0.04 -18.99
C LEU A 283 -2.43 -1.43 -18.55
N PHE A 284 -2.52 -1.70 -17.26
CA PHE A 284 -2.35 -3.06 -16.71
C PHE A 284 -3.63 -3.75 -16.26
N SER A 285 -4.73 -3.04 -16.11
CA SER A 285 -6.03 -3.58 -15.73
C SER A 285 -6.86 -3.97 -16.95
N LYS A 286 -6.46 -5.01 -17.68
CA LYS A 286 -7.15 -5.43 -18.93
C LYS A 286 -8.61 -5.82 -18.66
N VAL A 287 -8.85 -6.63 -17.61
CA VAL A 287 -10.19 -7.14 -17.28
C VAL A 287 -11.13 -5.98 -16.93
N GLU A 288 -10.66 -5.06 -16.09
CA GLU A 288 -11.42 -3.90 -15.67
C GLU A 288 -11.76 -2.98 -16.84
N ARG A 289 -10.80 -2.79 -17.78
CA ARG A 289 -11.07 -2.04 -19.02
C ARG A 289 -12.15 -2.67 -19.88
N GLU A 290 -12.13 -3.99 -20.04
CA GLU A 290 -13.17 -4.68 -20.83
C GLU A 290 -14.53 -4.59 -20.16
N ASN A 291 -14.62 -4.71 -18.82
CA ASN A 291 -15.85 -4.54 -18.08
C ASN A 291 -16.44 -3.13 -18.22
N ILE A 292 -15.60 -2.08 -18.10
CA ILE A 292 -16.05 -0.70 -18.32
C ILE A 292 -16.46 -0.48 -19.79
N LYS A 293 -15.72 -1.04 -20.74
CA LYS A 293 -16.06 -0.95 -22.17
C LYS A 293 -17.44 -1.59 -22.44
N GLU A 294 -17.70 -2.78 -21.88
CA GLU A 294 -19.00 -3.42 -21.97
C GLU A 294 -20.12 -2.55 -21.37
N PHE A 295 -19.88 -1.98 -20.19
CA PHE A 295 -20.81 -1.04 -19.57
C PHE A 295 -21.13 0.14 -20.49
N LEU A 296 -20.12 0.83 -21.02
CA LEU A 296 -20.31 1.98 -21.91
C LEU A 296 -21.07 1.60 -23.19
N LEU A 297 -20.81 0.41 -23.75
CA LEU A 297 -21.56 -0.13 -24.90
C LEU A 297 -23.03 -0.40 -24.55
N ASN A 298 -23.30 -0.90 -23.34
CA ASN A 298 -24.67 -1.13 -22.87
C ASN A 298 -25.41 0.21 -22.65
N VAL A 299 -24.72 1.23 -22.10
CA VAL A 299 -25.26 2.59 -22.00
C VAL A 299 -25.59 3.15 -23.38
N GLU A 300 -24.73 3.01 -24.37
CA GLU A 300 -24.95 3.47 -25.75
C GLU A 300 -26.17 2.78 -26.37
N LYS A 301 -26.26 1.47 -26.27
CA LYS A 301 -27.38 0.68 -26.80
C LYS A 301 -28.71 1.02 -26.14
N PHE A 302 -28.70 1.20 -24.83
CA PHE A 302 -29.90 1.47 -24.04
C PHE A 302 -30.40 2.92 -24.24
N SER A 303 -29.51 3.90 -24.21
CA SER A 303 -29.86 5.32 -24.33
C SER A 303 -30.03 5.80 -25.77
N GLY A 304 -29.56 5.01 -26.76
CA GLY A 304 -29.51 5.41 -28.17
C GLY A 304 -28.48 6.52 -28.47
N LYS A 305 -27.63 6.88 -27.49
CA LYS A 305 -26.63 7.94 -27.61
C LYS A 305 -25.26 7.43 -27.16
N LYS A 306 -24.23 7.73 -27.94
CA LYS A 306 -22.86 7.41 -27.57
C LYS A 306 -22.45 8.25 -26.34
N PRO A 307 -21.96 7.61 -25.25
CA PRO A 307 -21.45 8.34 -24.10
C PRO A 307 -20.33 9.32 -24.50
N ALA A 308 -20.39 10.55 -23.98
CA ALA A 308 -19.36 11.57 -24.21
C ALA A 308 -18.07 11.28 -23.42
N THR A 309 -17.91 10.08 -22.89
CA THR A 309 -16.80 9.66 -22.02
C THR A 309 -16.24 8.31 -22.50
N GLY A 310 -14.99 8.03 -22.14
CA GLY A 310 -14.31 6.78 -22.48
C GLY A 310 -13.87 6.02 -21.25
N VAL A 311 -13.31 4.83 -21.49
CA VAL A 311 -12.80 3.93 -20.43
C VAL A 311 -11.78 4.64 -19.53
N PHE A 312 -10.86 5.42 -20.10
CA PHE A 312 -9.86 6.17 -19.34
C PHE A 312 -10.49 7.19 -18.38
N SER A 313 -11.54 7.89 -18.81
CA SER A 313 -12.25 8.87 -17.97
C SER A 313 -12.86 8.22 -16.73
N ASN A 314 -13.35 6.98 -16.84
CA ASN A 314 -13.88 6.24 -15.70
C ASN A 314 -12.79 5.92 -14.67
N PHE A 315 -11.60 5.47 -15.11
CA PHE A 315 -10.43 5.29 -14.23
C PHE A 315 -9.99 6.60 -13.59
N TYR A 316 -9.99 7.70 -14.36
CA TYR A 316 -9.58 9.01 -13.86
C TYR A 316 -10.57 9.54 -12.81
N ASP A 317 -11.86 9.49 -13.10
CA ASP A 317 -12.91 9.95 -12.17
C ASP A 317 -12.91 9.10 -10.89
N PHE A 318 -12.62 7.80 -10.97
CA PHE A 318 -12.42 6.95 -9.80
C PHE A 318 -11.21 7.41 -8.96
N GLY A 319 -10.07 7.69 -9.59
CA GLY A 319 -8.89 8.21 -8.91
C GLY A 319 -9.17 9.54 -8.20
N ILE A 320 -9.89 10.46 -8.85
CA ILE A 320 -10.32 11.72 -8.24
C ILE A 320 -11.32 11.48 -7.10
N ALA A 321 -12.26 10.55 -7.26
CA ALA A 321 -13.22 10.22 -6.20
C ALA A 321 -12.55 9.68 -4.94
N ILE A 322 -11.46 8.89 -5.08
CA ILE A 322 -10.63 8.43 -3.94
C ILE A 322 -9.95 9.61 -3.25
N CYS A 323 -9.38 10.56 -4.01
CA CYS A 323 -8.76 11.76 -3.45
C CYS A 323 -9.80 12.64 -2.73
N ASP A 324 -10.95 12.84 -3.32
CA ASP A 324 -12.07 13.55 -2.68
C ASP A 324 -12.53 12.86 -1.40
N LYS A 325 -12.62 11.53 -1.40
CA LYS A 325 -12.95 10.73 -0.23
C LYS A 325 -12.00 11.01 0.93
N PHE A 326 -10.69 10.94 0.69
CA PHE A 326 -9.68 11.20 1.72
C PHE A 326 -9.73 12.65 2.22
N ARG A 327 -9.92 13.62 1.30
CA ARG A 327 -10.04 15.02 1.65
C ARG A 327 -11.30 15.30 2.49
N ILE A 328 -12.44 14.75 2.09
CA ILE A 328 -13.72 14.89 2.81
C ILE A 328 -13.61 14.31 4.23
N TRP A 329 -12.92 13.19 4.39
CA TRP A 329 -12.74 12.57 5.70
C TRP A 329 -11.87 13.40 6.65
N GLN A 330 -10.85 14.08 6.12
CA GLN A 330 -9.92 14.86 6.92
C GLN A 330 -10.42 16.28 7.21
N ASN A 331 -10.93 16.95 6.19
CA ASN A 331 -11.21 18.39 6.19
C ASN A 331 -12.69 18.72 6.09
N GLY A 332 -13.57 17.73 5.85
CA GLY A 332 -14.97 17.96 5.50
C GLY A 332 -15.15 18.44 4.06
N VAL A 333 -16.33 18.96 3.76
CA VAL A 333 -16.70 19.52 2.45
C VAL A 333 -16.86 21.02 2.58
N LEU A 334 -16.28 21.78 1.67
CA LEU A 334 -16.43 23.22 1.63
C LEU A 334 -17.85 23.59 1.12
N GLU A 335 -18.38 24.72 1.59
CA GLU A 335 -19.69 25.21 1.12
C GLU A 335 -19.73 25.49 -0.38
N SER A 336 -18.62 26.00 -0.91
CA SER A 336 -18.46 26.25 -2.33
C SER A 336 -18.55 24.99 -3.21
N GLU A 337 -18.32 23.81 -2.61
CA GLU A 337 -18.38 22.52 -3.29
C GLU A 337 -19.78 21.88 -3.24
N LEU A 338 -20.74 22.48 -2.55
CA LEU A 338 -22.10 21.98 -2.40
C LEU A 338 -23.09 22.87 -3.14
N GLU A 339 -24.16 22.27 -3.67
CA GLU A 339 -25.36 23.00 -4.04
C GLU A 339 -26.22 23.20 -2.78
N LEU A 340 -25.96 24.32 -2.08
CA LEU A 340 -26.43 24.56 -0.71
C LEU A 340 -27.95 24.42 -0.55
N SER A 341 -28.76 24.86 -1.54
CA SER A 341 -30.22 24.74 -1.47
C SER A 341 -30.67 23.29 -1.37
N LYS A 342 -30.15 22.43 -2.24
CA LYS A 342 -30.44 20.98 -2.21
C LYS A 342 -29.89 20.31 -0.96
N PHE A 343 -28.65 20.67 -0.58
CA PHE A 343 -28.02 20.11 0.62
C PHE A 343 -28.83 20.43 1.88
N ASN A 344 -29.26 21.70 2.04
CA ASN A 344 -30.05 22.10 3.20
C ASN A 344 -31.42 21.42 3.21
N SER A 345 -32.09 21.30 2.06
CA SER A 345 -33.36 20.57 1.97
C SER A 345 -33.23 19.11 2.41
N ILE A 346 -32.17 18.44 1.98
CA ILE A 346 -31.88 17.04 2.41
C ILE A 346 -31.59 16.99 3.91
N LYS A 347 -30.78 17.91 4.42
CA LYS A 347 -30.48 18.02 5.84
C LYS A 347 -31.76 18.20 6.67
N ASP A 348 -32.61 19.16 6.29
CA ASP A 348 -33.85 19.47 6.98
C ASP A 348 -34.80 18.26 6.95
N GLU A 349 -34.85 17.51 5.85
CA GLU A 349 -35.64 16.28 5.76
C GLU A 349 -35.16 15.19 6.74
N PHE A 350 -33.84 15.02 6.89
CA PHE A 350 -33.30 14.07 7.88
C PHE A 350 -33.55 14.53 9.32
N GLU A 351 -33.44 15.84 9.60
CA GLU A 351 -33.68 16.41 10.93
C GLU A 351 -35.14 16.39 11.34
N ALA A 352 -36.07 16.55 10.39
CA ALA A 352 -37.49 16.47 10.65
C ALA A 352 -38.01 15.05 10.95
N SER A 353 -37.27 14.04 10.55
CA SER A 353 -37.65 12.64 10.76
C SER A 353 -37.38 12.19 12.20
N LYS A 354 -38.41 11.71 12.92
CA LYS A 354 -38.26 11.12 14.25
C LYS A 354 -37.68 9.72 14.23
N LEU A 355 -37.93 8.98 13.17
CA LEU A 355 -37.40 7.62 12.95
C LEU A 355 -36.25 7.66 11.94
N GLY A 356 -35.26 6.81 12.14
CA GLY A 356 -34.25 6.55 11.13
C GLY A 356 -34.86 5.88 9.90
N ARG A 357 -34.13 5.89 8.79
CA ARG A 357 -34.53 5.26 7.52
C ARG A 357 -33.40 4.41 6.94
N ILE A 358 -33.72 3.54 6.01
CA ILE A 358 -32.70 2.91 5.17
C ILE A 358 -32.33 3.85 4.04
N VAL A 359 -31.04 4.16 3.92
CA VAL A 359 -30.46 4.99 2.88
C VAL A 359 -29.68 4.09 1.92
N LEU A 360 -30.24 3.87 0.73
CA LEU A 360 -29.57 3.13 -0.32
C LEU A 360 -28.55 4.04 -0.99
N THR A 361 -27.34 3.54 -1.14
CA THR A 361 -26.27 4.18 -1.89
C THR A 361 -25.81 3.30 -3.04
N SER A 362 -24.90 3.78 -3.87
CA SER A 362 -24.35 3.02 -5.00
C SER A 362 -22.86 3.33 -5.21
N HIS A 363 -22.20 2.55 -6.05
CA HIS A 363 -20.86 2.87 -6.54
C HIS A 363 -20.88 3.93 -7.68
N LEU A 364 -21.97 4.64 -7.84
CA LEU A 364 -22.11 5.78 -8.74
C LEU A 364 -21.84 7.07 -7.97
N GLY A 365 -20.80 7.80 -8.37
CA GLY A 365 -20.41 9.05 -7.73
C GLY A 365 -19.66 8.83 -6.39
N ASN A 366 -19.82 9.78 -5.47
CA ASN A 366 -19.08 9.79 -4.20
C ASN A 366 -20.00 9.82 -2.98
N VAL A 367 -20.30 8.64 -2.44
CA VAL A 367 -21.20 8.49 -1.27
C VAL A 367 -20.61 9.08 0.03
N GLU A 368 -19.31 9.37 0.06
CA GLU A 368 -18.63 9.91 1.26
C GLU A 368 -19.13 11.32 1.61
N ILE A 369 -19.89 11.95 0.73
CA ILE A 369 -20.57 13.20 1.01
C ILE A 369 -21.60 13.07 2.15
N CYS A 370 -22.07 11.86 2.47
CA CYS A 370 -22.89 11.59 3.66
C CYS A 370 -22.20 12.08 4.94
N LYS A 371 -20.86 12.08 4.97
CA LYS A 371 -20.10 12.66 6.07
C LYS A 371 -20.28 14.17 6.18
N ALA A 372 -20.48 14.87 5.07
CA ALA A 372 -20.78 16.29 5.11
C ALA A 372 -22.11 16.56 5.83
N LEU A 373 -23.10 15.69 5.63
CA LEU A 373 -24.36 15.74 6.39
C LEU A 373 -24.09 15.55 7.88
N SER A 374 -23.29 14.57 8.29
CA SER A 374 -22.98 14.32 9.69
C SER A 374 -22.21 15.47 10.36
N LEU A 375 -21.32 16.15 9.63
CA LEU A 375 -20.53 17.25 10.16
C LEU A 375 -21.34 18.55 10.31
N ARG A 376 -22.40 18.72 9.53
CA ARG A 376 -23.25 19.93 9.53
C ARG A 376 -24.60 19.77 10.20
N SER A 377 -24.93 18.55 10.59
CA SER A 377 -26.11 18.20 11.37
C SER A 377 -25.68 17.37 12.58
N PRO A 378 -25.58 17.97 13.77
CA PRO A 378 -25.19 17.26 14.98
C PRO A 378 -26.09 16.05 15.31
N ASN A 379 -27.35 16.12 14.86
CA ASN A 379 -28.34 15.07 15.06
C ASN A 379 -28.30 13.97 14.00
N PHE A 380 -27.55 14.17 12.91
CA PHE A 380 -27.44 13.15 11.87
C PHE A 380 -26.49 12.04 12.31
N ARG A 381 -27.07 10.86 12.56
CA ARG A 381 -26.34 9.65 12.92
C ARG A 381 -26.61 8.56 11.88
N MET A 382 -25.58 7.75 11.56
CA MET A 382 -25.70 6.70 10.56
C MET A 382 -24.93 5.45 10.94
N ILE A 383 -25.56 4.30 10.78
CA ILE A 383 -24.92 2.99 10.79
C ILE A 383 -24.75 2.55 9.34
N ILE A 384 -23.53 2.26 8.92
CA ILE A 384 -23.27 1.75 7.56
C ILE A 384 -23.08 0.24 7.64
N LEU A 385 -23.90 -0.50 6.90
CA LEU A 385 -23.79 -1.95 6.77
C LEU A 385 -22.82 -2.29 5.63
N VAL A 386 -21.73 -2.99 5.97
CA VAL A 386 -20.63 -3.29 5.05
C VAL A 386 -20.32 -4.78 5.02
N TYR A 387 -19.77 -5.26 3.91
CA TYR A 387 -19.16 -6.59 3.81
C TYR A 387 -17.68 -6.46 4.20
N SER A 388 -17.28 -7.02 5.36
CA SER A 388 -16.01 -6.70 6.02
C SER A 388 -14.82 -7.57 5.61
N LYS A 389 -14.99 -8.63 4.83
CA LYS A 389 -13.86 -9.48 4.42
C LYS A 389 -12.84 -8.68 3.60
N GLY A 390 -11.75 -8.27 4.25
CA GLY A 390 -10.59 -7.66 3.61
C GLY A 390 -10.39 -6.16 3.84
N SER A 391 -11.28 -5.44 4.54
CA SER A 391 -11.21 -3.98 4.71
C SER A 391 -11.17 -3.51 6.17
N GLU A 392 -10.80 -4.37 7.11
CA GLU A 392 -10.88 -4.08 8.57
C GLU A 392 -10.03 -2.87 8.99
N ASN A 393 -8.82 -2.71 8.44
CA ASN A 393 -7.94 -1.59 8.78
C ASN A 393 -8.47 -0.26 8.26
N PHE A 394 -9.07 -0.27 7.08
CA PHE A 394 -9.71 0.90 6.49
C PHE A 394 -10.90 1.37 7.34
N TYR A 395 -11.73 0.45 7.81
CA TYR A 395 -12.90 0.75 8.63
C TYR A 395 -12.52 1.28 10.02
N LYS A 396 -11.45 0.77 10.64
CA LYS A 396 -10.94 1.31 11.91
C LYS A 396 -10.52 2.78 11.77
N ILE A 397 -9.86 3.13 10.67
CA ILE A 397 -9.46 4.51 10.38
C ILE A 397 -10.70 5.39 10.17
N LEU A 398 -11.71 4.89 9.47
CA LEU A 398 -12.96 5.61 9.22
C LEU A 398 -13.71 5.92 10.53
N GLU A 399 -13.84 4.95 11.43
CA GLU A 399 -14.46 5.15 12.74
C GLU A 399 -13.73 6.20 13.58
N GLN A 400 -12.39 6.15 13.61
CA GLN A 400 -11.57 7.14 14.32
C GLN A 400 -11.77 8.56 13.80
N ILE A 401 -11.87 8.73 12.48
CA ILE A 401 -12.03 10.05 11.85
C ILE A 401 -13.47 10.59 12.01
N SER A 402 -14.48 9.73 12.07
CA SER A 402 -15.89 10.11 12.12
C SER A 402 -16.38 10.58 13.50
N LYS A 403 -15.53 10.56 14.52
CA LYS A 403 -15.86 10.98 15.91
C LYS A 403 -17.14 10.32 16.47
N GLY A 404 -17.42 9.08 16.06
CA GLY A 404 -18.56 8.30 16.59
C GLY A 404 -19.92 8.58 15.92
N GLN A 405 -20.02 9.51 14.98
CA GLN A 405 -21.29 9.79 14.26
C GLN A 405 -21.62 8.72 13.21
N ILE A 406 -20.61 8.00 12.71
CA ILE A 406 -20.77 6.90 11.77
C ILE A 406 -20.26 5.63 12.44
N LYS A 407 -21.12 4.64 12.58
CA LYS A 407 -20.79 3.30 13.08
C LYS A 407 -20.82 2.31 11.92
N LEU A 408 -19.87 1.39 11.89
CA LEU A 408 -19.78 0.36 10.85
C LEU A 408 -20.17 -1.00 11.45
N ILE A 409 -21.07 -1.71 10.78
CA ILE A 409 -21.48 -3.07 11.18
C ILE A 409 -21.30 -3.99 9.97
N SER A 410 -20.63 -5.14 10.19
CA SER A 410 -20.53 -6.17 9.17
C SER A 410 -21.86 -6.87 8.95
N VAL A 411 -22.32 -6.93 7.70
CA VAL A 411 -23.53 -7.68 7.31
C VAL A 411 -23.42 -9.17 7.68
N GLU A 412 -22.22 -9.72 7.71
CA GLU A 412 -21.98 -11.13 8.09
C GLU A 412 -22.22 -11.39 9.59
N LYS A 413 -22.28 -10.36 10.41
CA LYS A 413 -22.52 -10.40 11.86
C LYS A 413 -23.95 -10.00 12.25
N LEU A 414 -24.88 -9.97 11.29
CA LEU A 414 -26.29 -9.65 11.56
C LEU A 414 -27.02 -10.87 12.17
N ASP A 415 -26.82 -11.08 13.45
CA ASP A 415 -27.58 -12.01 14.29
C ASP A 415 -28.82 -11.35 14.91
N ALA A 416 -29.54 -12.08 15.75
CA ALA A 416 -30.73 -11.56 16.44
C ALA A 416 -30.42 -10.35 17.34
N ALA A 417 -29.25 -10.35 18.00
CA ALA A 417 -28.84 -9.25 18.88
C ALA A 417 -28.52 -7.99 18.06
N ALA A 418 -27.80 -8.15 16.93
CA ALA A 418 -27.54 -7.06 16.01
C ALA A 418 -28.83 -6.48 15.40
N MET A 419 -29.82 -7.32 15.08
CA MET A 419 -31.12 -6.87 14.60
C MET A 419 -31.89 -6.05 15.66
N MET A 420 -31.82 -6.43 16.94
CA MET A 420 -32.41 -5.64 18.03
C MET A 420 -31.71 -4.28 18.15
N GLN A 421 -30.37 -4.24 18.11
CA GLN A 421 -29.61 -2.99 18.13
C GLN A 421 -29.95 -2.08 16.95
N LEU A 422 -30.13 -2.63 15.73
CA LEU A 422 -30.56 -1.83 14.58
C LEU A 422 -31.97 -1.28 14.76
N LYS A 423 -32.88 -2.02 15.37
CA LYS A 423 -34.24 -1.58 15.65
C LYS A 423 -34.24 -0.42 16.65
N GLU A 424 -33.57 -0.58 17.79
CA GLU A 424 -33.40 0.49 18.77
C GLU A 424 -32.76 1.74 18.15
N ALA A 425 -31.69 1.56 17.37
CA ALA A 425 -31.02 2.67 16.71
C ALA A 425 -31.94 3.45 15.76
N VAL A 426 -32.78 2.74 14.99
CA VAL A 426 -33.74 3.37 14.09
C VAL A 426 -34.85 4.11 14.84
N GLU A 427 -35.34 3.56 15.95
CA GLU A 427 -36.31 4.20 16.84
C GLU A 427 -35.74 5.48 17.45
N ASP A 428 -34.41 5.51 17.69
CA ASP A 428 -33.65 6.70 18.13
C ASP A 428 -33.28 7.68 17.00
N GLY A 429 -33.81 7.50 15.80
CA GLY A 429 -33.56 8.36 14.63
C GLY A 429 -32.24 8.10 13.90
N VAL A 430 -31.54 6.99 14.17
CA VAL A 430 -30.30 6.64 13.46
C VAL A 430 -30.61 6.03 12.11
N ASN A 431 -30.00 6.56 11.04
CA ASN A 431 -30.17 6.05 9.68
C ASN A 431 -29.29 4.83 9.42
N ILE A 432 -29.69 3.97 8.50
CA ILE A 432 -28.93 2.77 8.09
C ILE A 432 -28.53 2.93 6.62
N GLY A 433 -27.22 3.09 6.35
CA GLY A 433 -26.66 3.17 5.00
C GLY A 433 -26.30 1.79 4.46
N ILE A 434 -26.74 1.47 3.23
CA ILE A 434 -26.46 0.19 2.57
C ILE A 434 -26.21 0.42 1.08
N MET A 435 -25.20 -0.25 0.50
CA MET A 435 -25.02 -0.29 -0.95
C MET A 435 -26.12 -1.12 -1.61
N GLY A 436 -26.87 -0.51 -2.55
CA GLY A 436 -27.99 -1.15 -3.25
C GLY A 436 -27.64 -1.77 -4.60
N ASP A 437 -26.49 -1.40 -5.18
CA ASP A 437 -26.10 -1.76 -6.54
C ASP A 437 -25.22 -3.02 -6.65
N ARG A 438 -24.89 -3.69 -5.54
CA ARG A 438 -24.08 -4.93 -5.55
C ARG A 438 -24.73 -6.05 -4.76
N THR A 439 -24.55 -7.26 -5.26
CA THR A 439 -24.87 -8.50 -4.52
C THR A 439 -23.60 -9.01 -3.82
N PRO A 440 -23.71 -9.58 -2.61
CA PRO A 440 -22.62 -10.31 -1.98
C PRO A 440 -22.15 -11.47 -2.86
N LEU A 441 -20.86 -11.77 -2.86
CA LEU A 441 -20.25 -12.85 -3.65
C LEU A 441 -20.88 -14.23 -3.35
N ASN A 442 -21.32 -14.48 -2.12
CA ASN A 442 -21.93 -15.74 -1.66
C ASN A 442 -23.39 -15.52 -1.23
N GLY A 443 -24.04 -14.44 -1.68
CA GLY A 443 -25.42 -14.13 -1.27
C GLY A 443 -26.44 -14.72 -2.24
N ASP A 444 -27.44 -15.41 -1.71
CA ASP A 444 -28.60 -15.96 -2.42
C ASP A 444 -29.81 -15.00 -2.44
N LYS A 445 -29.72 -13.86 -1.74
CA LYS A 445 -30.79 -12.85 -1.68
C LYS A 445 -30.70 -11.84 -2.82
N PHE A 446 -30.94 -12.30 -4.06
CA PHE A 446 -30.96 -11.42 -5.23
C PHE A 446 -32.22 -11.60 -6.08
N ILE A 447 -32.55 -10.54 -6.81
CA ILE A 447 -33.55 -10.51 -7.88
C ILE A 447 -32.82 -10.21 -9.19
N ARG A 448 -33.18 -10.93 -10.24
CA ARG A 448 -32.70 -10.65 -11.59
C ARG A 448 -33.64 -9.62 -12.24
N LEU A 449 -33.06 -8.52 -12.69
CA LEU A 449 -33.77 -7.43 -13.35
C LEU A 449 -33.01 -6.98 -14.58
N SER A 450 -33.73 -6.44 -15.55
CA SER A 450 -33.07 -5.75 -16.67
C SER A 450 -32.39 -4.49 -16.17
N PHE A 451 -31.12 -4.34 -16.54
CA PHE A 451 -30.31 -3.14 -16.29
C PHE A 451 -29.50 -2.84 -17.54
N LEU A 452 -29.73 -1.67 -18.13
CA LEU A 452 -29.13 -1.24 -19.41
C LEU A 452 -29.34 -2.29 -20.52
N GLY A 453 -30.54 -2.87 -20.57
CA GLY A 453 -30.95 -3.84 -21.58
C GLY A 453 -30.42 -5.26 -21.40
N LYS A 454 -29.71 -5.56 -20.32
CA LYS A 454 -29.22 -6.89 -19.97
C LYS A 454 -29.67 -7.31 -18.57
N GLU A 455 -29.81 -8.61 -18.35
CA GLU A 455 -30.18 -9.15 -17.05
C GLU A 455 -29.01 -9.02 -16.04
N ALA A 456 -29.27 -8.45 -14.87
CA ALA A 456 -28.31 -8.28 -13.78
C ALA A 456 -28.93 -8.65 -12.43
N LYS A 457 -28.09 -8.96 -11.45
CA LYS A 457 -28.48 -9.39 -10.09
C LYS A 457 -28.47 -8.20 -9.14
N PHE A 458 -29.60 -7.91 -8.49
CA PHE A 458 -29.72 -6.88 -7.48
C PHE A 458 -30.07 -7.47 -6.11
N ASN A 459 -29.41 -6.98 -5.07
CA ASN A 459 -29.66 -7.41 -3.70
C ASN A 459 -31.00 -6.86 -3.20
N TYR A 460 -31.86 -7.73 -2.68
CA TYR A 460 -33.13 -7.32 -2.07
C TYR A 460 -33.11 -7.33 -0.53
N GLY A 461 -32.00 -7.72 0.08
CA GLY A 461 -31.81 -7.73 1.54
C GLY A 461 -32.11 -6.38 2.22
N PRO A 462 -31.66 -5.24 1.70
CA PRO A 462 -31.97 -3.92 2.26
C PRO A 462 -33.46 -3.64 2.40
N TYR A 463 -34.26 -4.07 1.43
CA TYR A 463 -35.72 -3.87 1.43
C TYR A 463 -36.43 -4.81 2.39
N LEU A 464 -35.92 -6.04 2.55
CA LEU A 464 -36.42 -6.93 3.62
C LEU A 464 -36.13 -6.34 4.99
N LEU A 465 -34.93 -5.78 5.18
CA LEU A 465 -34.54 -5.14 6.43
C LEU A 465 -35.49 -3.96 6.74
N ALA A 466 -35.77 -3.12 5.74
CA ALA A 466 -36.73 -2.01 5.88
C ALA A 466 -38.11 -2.49 6.30
N GLY A 467 -38.63 -3.54 5.66
CA GLY A 467 -39.95 -4.09 6.01
C GLY A 467 -39.99 -4.74 7.39
N ILE A 468 -38.88 -5.31 7.87
CA ILE A 468 -38.77 -5.88 9.23
C ILE A 468 -38.71 -4.76 10.27
N LEU A 469 -37.95 -3.69 9.98
CA LEU A 469 -37.80 -2.55 10.88
C LEU A 469 -38.98 -1.57 10.83
N GLY A 470 -39.84 -1.65 9.81
CA GLY A 470 -40.98 -0.74 9.63
C GLY A 470 -40.58 0.70 9.28
N VAL A 471 -39.55 0.87 8.43
CA VAL A 471 -38.95 2.18 8.13
C VAL A 471 -38.94 2.52 6.67
N LYS A 472 -38.92 3.83 6.39
CA LYS A 472 -38.78 4.40 5.05
C LYS A 472 -37.48 3.98 4.37
N VAL A 473 -37.51 3.84 3.05
CA VAL A 473 -36.33 3.60 2.20
C VAL A 473 -36.15 4.76 1.25
N SER A 474 -35.00 5.39 1.28
CA SER A 474 -34.62 6.46 0.34
C SER A 474 -33.32 6.10 -0.35
N ALA A 475 -33.08 6.59 -1.57
CA ALA A 475 -31.82 6.47 -2.28
C ALA A 475 -31.08 7.81 -2.27
N LEU A 476 -29.81 7.79 -1.90
CA LEU A 476 -28.94 8.97 -1.87
C LEU A 476 -27.94 8.89 -3.02
N TRP A 477 -27.97 9.90 -3.87
CA TRP A 477 -27.11 10.04 -5.03
C TRP A 477 -26.17 11.22 -4.82
N CYS A 478 -24.90 11.07 -5.17
CA CYS A 478 -23.93 12.14 -5.08
C CYS A 478 -23.00 12.13 -6.29
N ILE A 479 -23.29 12.99 -7.24
CA ILE A 479 -22.57 13.08 -8.51
C ILE A 479 -21.70 14.33 -8.50
N LYS A 480 -20.44 14.19 -8.91
CA LYS A 480 -19.54 15.33 -9.05
C LYS A 480 -19.76 16.00 -10.39
N LYS A 481 -20.07 17.29 -10.39
CA LYS A 481 -20.22 18.13 -11.59
C LYS A 481 -19.21 19.28 -11.54
N GLY A 482 -18.10 19.13 -12.28
CA GLY A 482 -16.97 20.04 -12.16
C GLY A 482 -16.35 19.97 -10.77
N ASP A 483 -16.31 21.10 -10.07
CA ASP A 483 -15.79 21.17 -8.69
C ASP A 483 -16.90 21.08 -7.62
N LYS A 484 -18.17 20.90 -8.00
CA LYS A 484 -19.30 20.78 -7.08
C LYS A 484 -19.87 19.36 -7.01
N PHE A 485 -20.46 19.05 -5.87
CA PHE A 485 -21.23 17.83 -5.65
C PHE A 485 -22.73 18.13 -5.78
N ASP A 486 -23.38 17.46 -6.73
CA ASP A 486 -24.83 17.45 -6.89
C ASP A 486 -25.40 16.28 -6.08
N ILE A 487 -26.10 16.62 -4.99
CA ILE A 487 -26.65 15.66 -4.05
C ILE A 487 -28.15 15.60 -4.25
N GLU A 488 -28.69 14.39 -4.28
CA GLU A 488 -30.13 14.17 -4.45
C GLU A 488 -30.56 13.01 -3.53
N LEU A 489 -31.60 13.23 -2.76
CA LEU A 489 -32.31 12.21 -2.00
C LEU A 489 -33.63 11.92 -2.71
N SER A 490 -33.89 10.66 -3.00
CA SER A 490 -35.11 10.22 -3.66
C SER A 490 -35.77 9.09 -2.89
N ASP A 491 -37.11 9.16 -2.78
CA ASP A 491 -37.86 8.15 -2.07
C ASP A 491 -38.06 6.88 -2.91
N ILE A 492 -37.87 5.75 -2.27
CA ILE A 492 -38.10 4.41 -2.84
C ILE A 492 -39.41 3.82 -2.26
N ALA A 493 -39.58 3.93 -0.92
CA ALA A 493 -40.77 3.44 -0.24
C ALA A 493 -40.93 4.15 1.10
N ASP A 494 -42.14 4.61 1.41
CA ASP A 494 -42.48 5.11 2.74
C ASP A 494 -42.61 3.95 3.75
N GLU A 495 -43.17 2.82 3.33
CA GLU A 495 -43.32 1.59 4.11
C GLU A 495 -43.25 0.39 3.17
N ILE A 496 -42.62 -0.71 3.64
CA ILE A 496 -42.61 -1.99 2.92
C ILE A 496 -43.39 -3.04 3.72
N LYS A 497 -44.58 -3.41 3.22
CA LYS A 497 -45.39 -4.47 3.81
C LYS A 497 -44.95 -5.81 3.27
N LEU A 498 -44.40 -6.65 4.16
CA LEU A 498 -43.95 -7.97 3.80
C LEU A 498 -45.09 -8.98 3.84
N SER A 499 -45.33 -9.69 2.75
CA SER A 499 -46.24 -10.86 2.65
C SER A 499 -45.49 -12.17 2.88
N ARG A 500 -46.19 -13.30 2.75
CA ARG A 500 -45.59 -14.63 2.81
C ARG A 500 -44.52 -14.82 1.71
N ASP A 501 -44.80 -14.33 0.51
CA ASP A 501 -43.78 -14.21 -0.55
C ASP A 501 -43.03 -12.90 -0.39
N ARG A 502 -41.97 -12.97 0.38
CA ARG A 502 -41.11 -11.82 0.69
C ARG A 502 -40.42 -11.24 -0.55
N LYS A 503 -40.10 -12.07 -1.53
CA LYS A 503 -39.42 -11.65 -2.76
C LYS A 503 -40.38 -10.84 -3.64
N ALA A 504 -41.61 -11.33 -3.81
CA ALA A 504 -42.65 -10.59 -4.54
C ALA A 504 -43.00 -9.26 -3.85
N SER A 505 -43.02 -9.23 -2.50
CA SER A 505 -43.33 -8.02 -1.72
C SER A 505 -42.33 -6.87 -1.97
N VAL A 506 -41.06 -7.18 -2.19
CA VAL A 506 -40.01 -6.16 -2.34
C VAL A 506 -39.68 -5.84 -3.79
N LEU A 507 -40.11 -6.65 -4.74
CA LEU A 507 -39.81 -6.51 -6.17
C LEU A 507 -40.10 -5.09 -6.73
N PRO A 508 -41.24 -4.43 -6.49
CA PRO A 508 -41.52 -3.10 -7.03
C PRO A 508 -40.50 -2.05 -6.58
N TYR A 509 -40.04 -2.15 -5.33
CA TYR A 509 -39.11 -1.20 -4.74
C TYR A 509 -37.69 -1.39 -5.28
N VAL A 510 -37.26 -2.65 -5.46
CA VAL A 510 -35.97 -2.96 -6.14
C VAL A 510 -36.00 -2.41 -7.57
N GLN A 511 -37.12 -2.61 -8.30
CA GLN A 511 -37.30 -2.08 -9.66
C GLN A 511 -37.24 -0.55 -9.69
N SER A 512 -37.82 0.14 -8.70
CA SER A 512 -37.78 1.59 -8.58
C SER A 512 -36.35 2.10 -8.43
N TYR A 513 -35.57 1.49 -7.55
CA TYR A 513 -34.16 1.84 -7.36
C TYR A 513 -33.33 1.56 -8.62
N VAL A 514 -33.51 0.40 -9.25
CA VAL A 514 -32.75 0.01 -10.46
C VAL A 514 -33.01 1.00 -11.60
N ARG A 515 -34.26 1.43 -11.81
CA ARG A 515 -34.59 2.47 -12.81
C ARG A 515 -33.89 3.80 -12.54
N GLN A 516 -33.86 4.25 -11.29
CA GLN A 516 -33.14 5.46 -10.90
C GLN A 516 -31.63 5.33 -11.12
N LEU A 517 -31.03 4.19 -10.73
CA LEU A 517 -29.62 3.90 -10.97
C LEU A 517 -29.29 3.92 -12.46
N GLU A 518 -30.14 3.30 -13.29
CA GLU A 518 -30.00 3.23 -14.74
C GLU A 518 -30.02 4.62 -15.38
N GLU A 519 -31.01 5.47 -15.01
CA GLU A 519 -31.08 6.85 -15.47
C GLU A 519 -29.81 7.65 -15.12
N LYS A 520 -29.38 7.56 -13.87
CA LYS A 520 -28.22 8.31 -13.39
C LYS A 520 -26.91 7.79 -13.96
N ALA A 521 -26.76 6.48 -14.15
CA ALA A 521 -25.60 5.87 -14.80
C ALA A 521 -25.51 6.28 -16.29
N CYS A 522 -26.63 6.36 -16.99
CA CYS A 522 -26.67 6.89 -18.36
C CYS A 522 -26.26 8.36 -18.45
N LYS A 523 -26.67 9.19 -17.48
CA LYS A 523 -26.30 10.61 -17.44
C LYS A 523 -24.85 10.86 -17.03
N ASN A 524 -24.26 9.98 -16.21
CA ASN A 524 -22.93 10.15 -15.63
C ASN A 524 -22.09 8.87 -15.75
N PRO A 525 -21.86 8.36 -16.96
CA PRO A 525 -21.28 7.02 -17.14
C PRO A 525 -19.82 6.92 -16.68
N SER A 526 -19.04 8.01 -16.64
CA SER A 526 -17.67 7.97 -16.13
C SER A 526 -17.59 7.82 -14.61
N GLN A 527 -18.68 8.03 -13.88
CA GLN A 527 -18.71 8.00 -12.42
C GLN A 527 -19.36 6.73 -11.85
N TRP A 528 -19.71 5.74 -12.65
CA TRP A 528 -20.12 4.43 -12.13
C TRP A 528 -18.90 3.52 -11.99
N PHE A 529 -18.41 3.39 -10.76
CA PHE A 529 -17.15 2.72 -10.43
C PHE A 529 -17.34 1.21 -10.25
N ASN A 530 -17.74 0.56 -11.32
CA ASN A 530 -17.99 -0.88 -11.36
C ASN A 530 -17.01 -1.58 -12.30
N PHE A 531 -15.87 -2.01 -11.73
CA PHE A 531 -14.75 -2.59 -12.46
C PHE A 531 -14.83 -4.12 -12.66
N PHE A 532 -15.91 -4.75 -12.24
CA PHE A 532 -16.14 -6.18 -12.41
C PHE A 532 -17.27 -6.46 -13.41
N ASP A 533 -17.39 -7.73 -13.81
CA ASP A 533 -18.46 -8.17 -14.69
C ASP A 533 -19.81 -8.15 -13.94
N PHE A 534 -20.60 -7.12 -14.24
CA PHE A 534 -21.86 -6.85 -13.53
C PHE A 534 -23.01 -7.74 -13.98
N TRP A 535 -22.95 -8.26 -15.20
CA TRP A 535 -24.02 -9.05 -15.83
C TRP A 535 -23.82 -10.57 -15.74
N ARG A 536 -22.84 -11.04 -15.01
CA ARG A 536 -22.64 -12.48 -14.73
C ARG A 536 -23.52 -13.03 -13.63
#